data_dfaeee2d672b9dc8e40a5534abd0f457
#
_entry.id   dfaeee2d672b9dc8e40a5534abd0f457
#
_cell.length_a   1.000
_cell.length_b   1.000
_cell.length_c   1.000
_cell.angle_alpha   90.00
_cell.angle_beta   90.00
_cell.angle_gamma   90.00
#
_symmetry.space_group_name_H-M   'P 1'
#
loop_
_entity.id
_entity.type
_entity.pdbx_description
1 polymer ?
#
loop_
_entity_poly.entity_id
_entity_poly.type
_entity_poly.pdbx_seq_one_letter_code
_entity_poly.pdbx_strand_id
1 'polypeptide(L)'
;YLNAIEGKGVHVVTVNDYLASRDADWMGAVFKFLGLTIGCITHGLDNAERQAAYACDITYGTNNEFGFDYLRDNMNFRIEEMVQREFHFAIVDEVDNIFIDEARTPLIISGPAEDAADTYASINQVIPKLTEADFEKDEKQRTVVLTEVGTERVEEILGEMGMLGGETLYDITNVSLVHHVQQALRAHMLFQRDTDYIVKDDGIIIIDEFTGRMMEGRRFSEGLHQALEAKEGVTVQNENQTLASITFQNYFRLYPKLAGMTGTAMTEAGEFAEIYGLEVVEIPTNVDQVRIDEDDEVYRTTEEKYQAIMGEIRDAQKKDQPVLVGTVSIEKSEMLSEILKKNNIDHHVLNARFHEQEAFIIAQAGQPRAVTIATNMAGRGTDIQLGGNVDMQIEQQIADLPEAERESKRAELTKKIQAEAAAAKKIVMEAGGLYVIGTERHEARRIDNQLRGRAGRQGDPGRSKFYLSLEDDLMRIFGSERIDTMLRKLGLEEGEAIIHPWINKALEKAQKKVEERNYEIRKNLLKFDDVMNDQRKVIYEQRKELMVT
;
A
#
# COMPACT_ATOMS: atom_id res chain seq x y z
N TYR A 1 -5.12 -24.29 -14.93
CA TYR A 1 -5.14 -25.72 -15.21
C TYR A 1 -4.18 -26.11 -16.35
N LEU A 2 -4.40 -25.61 -17.59
CA LEU A 2 -3.60 -25.99 -18.77
C LEU A 2 -2.11 -25.81 -18.58
N ASN A 3 -1.68 -24.73 -17.96
CA ASN A 3 -0.26 -24.47 -17.71
C ASN A 3 0.33 -25.32 -16.56
N ALA A 4 -0.52 -25.84 -15.66
CA ALA A 4 -0.09 -26.68 -14.55
C ALA A 4 0.14 -28.14 -14.97
N ILE A 5 -0.48 -28.60 -16.06
CA ILE A 5 -0.32 -29.98 -16.58
C ILE A 5 1.14 -30.34 -16.89
N GLU A 6 1.96 -29.35 -17.23
CA GLU A 6 3.39 -29.56 -17.51
C GLU A 6 4.21 -29.92 -16.26
N GLY A 7 3.64 -29.81 -15.05
CA GLY A 7 4.30 -30.12 -13.79
C GLY A 7 5.43 -29.15 -13.39
N LYS A 8 5.58 -28.02 -14.08
CA LYS A 8 6.65 -27.04 -13.84
C LYS A 8 6.31 -26.03 -12.74
N GLY A 9 5.08 -26.01 -12.26
CA GLY A 9 4.57 -25.10 -11.25
C GLY A 9 3.97 -23.81 -11.84
N VAL A 10 2.81 -23.46 -11.36
CA VAL A 10 2.10 -22.22 -11.67
C VAL A 10 1.92 -21.43 -10.39
N HIS A 11 2.32 -20.18 -10.38
CA HIS A 11 2.08 -19.29 -9.26
C HIS A 11 0.85 -18.42 -9.54
N VAL A 12 -0.10 -18.42 -8.60
CA VAL A 12 -1.27 -17.54 -8.62
C VAL A 12 -1.06 -16.48 -7.56
N VAL A 13 -0.84 -15.26 -8.00
CA VAL A 13 -0.49 -14.14 -7.13
C VAL A 13 -1.72 -13.33 -6.78
N THR A 14 -1.95 -13.09 -5.49
CA THR A 14 -3.06 -12.29 -4.98
C THR A 14 -2.54 -11.13 -4.11
N VAL A 15 -3.43 -10.23 -3.69
CA VAL A 15 -3.03 -9.02 -2.97
C VAL A 15 -2.91 -9.21 -1.44
N ASN A 16 -3.46 -10.27 -0.87
CA ASN A 16 -3.32 -10.55 0.58
C ASN A 16 -3.49 -12.04 0.90
N ASP A 17 -3.06 -12.45 2.09
CA ASP A 17 -3.07 -13.84 2.56
C ASP A 17 -4.48 -14.42 2.68
N TYR A 18 -5.47 -13.60 3.05
CA TYR A 18 -6.85 -14.04 3.14
C TYR A 18 -7.37 -14.49 1.78
N LEU A 19 -7.16 -13.69 0.73
CA LEU A 19 -7.57 -14.05 -0.64
C LEU A 19 -6.79 -15.25 -1.16
N ALA A 20 -5.48 -15.32 -0.87
CA ALA A 20 -4.65 -16.45 -1.27
C ALA A 20 -5.20 -17.76 -0.69
N SER A 21 -5.52 -17.80 0.60
CA SER A 21 -6.07 -18.98 1.28
C SER A 21 -7.46 -19.31 0.79
N ARG A 22 -8.36 -18.32 0.73
CA ARG A 22 -9.74 -18.48 0.26
C ARG A 22 -9.79 -19.07 -1.16
N ASP A 23 -9.03 -18.50 -2.07
CA ASP A 23 -9.06 -18.88 -3.48
C ASP A 23 -8.36 -20.22 -3.71
N ALA A 24 -7.27 -20.50 -2.95
CA ALA A 24 -6.63 -21.81 -2.95
C ALA A 24 -7.58 -22.91 -2.48
N ASP A 25 -8.38 -22.67 -1.45
CA ASP A 25 -9.35 -23.65 -0.95
C ASP A 25 -10.52 -23.82 -1.93
N TRP A 26 -11.09 -22.72 -2.40
CA TRP A 26 -12.25 -22.74 -3.28
C TRP A 26 -11.94 -23.36 -4.63
N MET A 27 -10.96 -22.84 -5.35
CA MET A 27 -10.54 -23.37 -6.65
C MET A 27 -9.79 -24.69 -6.51
N GLY A 28 -9.13 -24.90 -5.38
CA GLY A 28 -8.42 -26.13 -5.04
C GLY A 28 -9.32 -27.37 -5.10
N ALA A 29 -10.60 -27.26 -4.77
CA ALA A 29 -11.56 -28.37 -4.89
C ALA A 29 -11.67 -28.85 -6.36
N VAL A 30 -11.72 -27.91 -7.32
CA VAL A 30 -11.77 -28.23 -8.76
C VAL A 30 -10.46 -28.83 -9.25
N PHE A 31 -9.33 -28.23 -8.88
CA PHE A 31 -8.00 -28.68 -9.33
C PHE A 31 -7.64 -30.04 -8.74
N LYS A 32 -7.95 -30.30 -7.47
CA LYS A 32 -7.79 -31.62 -6.82
C LYS A 32 -8.64 -32.69 -7.50
N PHE A 33 -9.88 -32.36 -7.87
CA PHE A 33 -10.74 -33.25 -8.64
C PHE A 33 -10.13 -33.62 -10.01
N LEU A 34 -9.41 -32.67 -10.62
CA LEU A 34 -8.70 -32.87 -11.88
C LEU A 34 -7.30 -33.50 -11.72
N GLY A 35 -6.92 -33.89 -10.51
CA GLY A 35 -5.69 -34.63 -10.23
C GLY A 35 -4.46 -33.74 -10.01
N LEU A 36 -4.63 -32.41 -9.81
CA LEU A 36 -3.53 -31.48 -9.53
C LEU A 36 -3.39 -31.22 -8.02
N THR A 37 -2.17 -30.91 -7.60
CA THR A 37 -1.83 -30.52 -6.24
C THR A 37 -1.84 -28.99 -6.07
N ILE A 38 -2.30 -28.52 -4.91
CA ILE A 38 -2.44 -27.09 -4.60
C ILE A 38 -1.71 -26.78 -3.30
N GLY A 39 -0.86 -25.76 -3.36
CA GLY A 39 -0.19 -25.15 -2.20
C GLY A 39 -0.63 -23.70 -2.01
N CYS A 40 -0.46 -23.20 -0.80
CA CYS A 40 -0.70 -21.80 -0.47
C CYS A 40 0.44 -21.29 0.43
N ILE A 41 1.04 -20.18 0.04
CA ILE A 41 2.10 -19.48 0.81
C ILE A 41 1.46 -18.30 1.52
N THR A 42 1.51 -18.34 2.86
CA THR A 42 1.03 -17.28 3.73
C THR A 42 2.09 -16.89 4.74
N HIS A 43 1.88 -15.77 5.41
CA HIS A 43 2.76 -15.34 6.50
C HIS A 43 2.81 -16.39 7.62
N GLY A 44 4.01 -16.64 8.16
CA GLY A 44 4.20 -17.52 9.32
C GLY A 44 4.51 -18.99 9.00
N LEU A 45 4.48 -19.42 7.72
CA LEU A 45 4.90 -20.75 7.33
C LEU A 45 6.42 -20.95 7.53
N ASP A 46 6.80 -22.14 8.00
CA ASP A 46 8.20 -22.53 8.06
C ASP A 46 8.75 -22.95 6.67
N ASN A 47 10.07 -23.18 6.59
CA ASN A 47 10.71 -23.54 5.31
C ASN A 47 10.20 -24.88 4.75
N ALA A 48 9.92 -25.87 5.59
CA ALA A 48 9.44 -27.17 5.13
C ALA A 48 8.02 -27.07 4.55
N GLU A 49 7.15 -26.30 5.20
CA GLU A 49 5.81 -26.00 4.73
C GLU A 49 5.83 -25.23 3.40
N ARG A 50 6.73 -24.22 3.28
CA ARG A 50 6.93 -23.47 2.03
C ARG A 50 7.44 -24.37 0.90
N GLN A 51 8.43 -25.22 1.17
CA GLN A 51 8.93 -26.20 0.17
C GLN A 51 7.82 -27.12 -0.31
N ALA A 52 7.00 -27.64 0.61
CA ALA A 52 5.86 -28.48 0.26
C ALA A 52 4.82 -27.74 -0.60
N ALA A 53 4.54 -26.47 -0.30
CA ALA A 53 3.62 -25.65 -1.06
C ALA A 53 4.16 -25.32 -2.46
N TYR A 54 5.44 -24.97 -2.60
CA TYR A 54 6.07 -24.72 -3.90
C TYR A 54 6.24 -26.01 -4.74
N ALA A 55 6.29 -27.17 -4.12
CA ALA A 55 6.34 -28.46 -4.83
C ALA A 55 5.00 -28.81 -5.51
N CYS A 56 3.90 -28.16 -5.16
CA CYS A 56 2.60 -28.35 -5.78
C CYS A 56 2.56 -27.87 -7.24
N ASP A 57 1.58 -28.37 -8.00
CA ASP A 57 1.37 -27.98 -9.41
C ASP A 57 0.91 -26.52 -9.52
N ILE A 58 0.12 -26.06 -8.54
CA ILE A 58 -0.36 -24.67 -8.44
C ILE A 58 -0.07 -24.16 -7.01
N THR A 59 0.56 -23.01 -6.91
CA THR A 59 0.86 -22.37 -5.62
C THR A 59 0.25 -20.98 -5.59
N TYR A 60 -0.66 -20.76 -4.63
CA TYR A 60 -1.23 -19.43 -4.32
C TYR A 60 -0.35 -18.70 -3.32
N GLY A 61 -0.32 -17.39 -3.39
CA GLY A 61 0.40 -16.55 -2.43
C GLY A 61 0.31 -15.08 -2.80
N THR A 62 0.85 -14.22 -1.93
CA THR A 62 0.95 -12.79 -2.22
C THR A 62 2.22 -12.46 -2.99
N ASN A 63 2.20 -11.35 -3.71
CA ASN A 63 3.39 -10.79 -4.37
C ASN A 63 4.57 -10.61 -3.41
N ASN A 64 4.29 -10.18 -2.18
CA ASN A 64 5.30 -10.00 -1.13
C ASN A 64 5.92 -11.32 -0.71
N GLU A 65 5.10 -12.34 -0.40
CA GLU A 65 5.60 -13.65 0.01
C GLU A 65 6.48 -14.29 -1.06
N PHE A 66 6.02 -14.30 -2.31
CA PHE A 66 6.82 -14.81 -3.43
C PHE A 66 8.14 -14.06 -3.63
N GLY A 67 8.10 -12.74 -3.56
CA GLY A 67 9.28 -11.91 -3.78
C GLY A 67 10.29 -12.01 -2.61
N PHE A 68 9.82 -12.06 -1.36
CA PHE A 68 10.69 -12.26 -0.21
C PHE A 68 11.27 -13.67 -0.16
N ASP A 69 10.52 -14.71 -0.56
CA ASP A 69 11.07 -16.06 -0.68
C ASP A 69 12.19 -16.12 -1.72
N TYR A 70 12.04 -15.43 -2.86
CA TYR A 70 13.10 -15.31 -3.84
C TYR A 70 14.36 -14.67 -3.26
N LEU A 71 14.22 -13.58 -2.51
CA LEU A 71 15.36 -12.93 -1.87
C LEU A 71 16.01 -13.84 -0.81
N ARG A 72 15.20 -14.50 0.04
CA ARG A 72 15.70 -15.44 1.07
C ARG A 72 16.44 -16.61 0.44
N ASP A 73 15.89 -17.21 -0.61
CA ASP A 73 16.52 -18.33 -1.33
C ASP A 73 17.92 -17.96 -1.84
N ASN A 74 18.08 -16.74 -2.36
CA ASN A 74 19.37 -16.27 -2.85
C ASN A 74 20.32 -15.79 -1.75
N MET A 75 19.90 -15.81 -0.48
CA MET A 75 20.75 -15.58 0.71
C MET A 75 21.15 -16.89 1.40
N ASN A 76 20.47 -18.01 1.12
CA ASN A 76 20.78 -19.32 1.70
C ASN A 76 22.16 -19.82 1.29
N PHE A 77 22.79 -20.62 2.16
CA PHE A 77 24.11 -21.20 1.92
C PHE A 77 24.06 -22.63 1.38
N ARG A 78 22.88 -23.25 1.39
CA ARG A 78 22.63 -24.62 0.95
C ARG A 78 21.44 -24.67 0.01
N ILE A 79 21.56 -25.49 -1.04
CA ILE A 79 20.49 -25.62 -2.03
C ILE A 79 19.22 -26.28 -1.46
N GLU A 80 19.41 -27.16 -0.47
CA GLU A 80 18.30 -27.84 0.22
C GLU A 80 17.46 -26.90 1.09
N GLU A 81 17.98 -25.72 1.42
CA GLU A 81 17.29 -24.70 2.20
C GLU A 81 16.43 -23.78 1.32
N MET A 82 16.63 -23.80 0.02
CA MET A 82 15.82 -23.04 -0.95
C MET A 82 14.42 -23.62 -1.00
N VAL A 83 13.42 -22.73 -1.07
CA VAL A 83 12.01 -23.14 -1.06
C VAL A 83 11.36 -23.09 -2.44
N GLN A 84 11.78 -22.15 -3.30
CA GLN A 84 11.21 -21.99 -4.64
C GLN A 84 11.85 -22.93 -5.66
N ARG A 85 11.02 -23.35 -6.61
CA ARG A 85 11.48 -24.03 -7.84
C ARG A 85 11.83 -23.00 -8.91
N GLU A 86 12.25 -23.49 -10.08
CA GLU A 86 12.43 -22.63 -11.26
C GLU A 86 11.10 -21.96 -11.64
N PHE A 87 11.21 -20.70 -12.07
CA PHE A 87 10.05 -19.93 -12.51
C PHE A 87 9.53 -20.45 -13.85
N HIS A 88 8.24 -20.66 -13.96
CA HIS A 88 7.59 -21.10 -15.18
C HIS A 88 6.47 -20.17 -15.62
N PHE A 89 5.41 -20.06 -14.84
CA PHE A 89 4.26 -19.24 -15.17
C PHE A 89 3.67 -18.57 -13.92
N ALA A 90 3.38 -17.28 -14.01
CA ALA A 90 2.61 -16.58 -12.99
C ALA A 90 1.33 -15.97 -13.59
N ILE A 91 0.23 -16.11 -12.86
CA ILE A 91 -1.02 -15.39 -13.09
C ILE A 91 -1.21 -14.44 -11.91
N VAL A 92 -1.32 -13.16 -12.21
CA VAL A 92 -1.41 -12.10 -11.19
C VAL A 92 -2.84 -11.55 -11.17
N ASP A 93 -3.55 -11.79 -10.07
CA ASP A 93 -4.86 -11.18 -9.85
C ASP A 93 -4.69 -9.74 -9.35
N GLU A 94 -5.63 -8.87 -9.71
CA GLU A 94 -5.55 -7.44 -9.43
C GLU A 94 -4.20 -6.86 -9.88
N VAL A 95 -3.81 -7.21 -11.10
CA VAL A 95 -2.47 -6.93 -11.66
C VAL A 95 -2.10 -5.45 -11.69
N ASP A 96 -3.05 -4.56 -11.81
CA ASP A 96 -2.84 -3.12 -11.75
C ASP A 96 -2.45 -2.63 -10.34
N ASN A 97 -2.96 -3.26 -9.29
CA ASN A 97 -2.50 -2.96 -7.94
C ASN A 97 -1.04 -3.36 -7.75
N ILE A 98 -0.71 -4.61 -8.09
CA ILE A 98 0.63 -5.16 -7.84
C ILE A 98 1.68 -4.49 -8.73
N PHE A 99 1.39 -4.31 -10.03
CA PHE A 99 2.36 -3.82 -11.01
C PHE A 99 2.46 -2.29 -11.09
N ILE A 100 1.44 -1.58 -10.63
CA ILE A 100 1.40 -0.13 -10.68
C ILE A 100 1.45 0.48 -9.27
N ASP A 101 0.51 0.14 -8.38
CA ASP A 101 0.44 0.79 -7.06
C ASP A 101 1.56 0.37 -6.14
N GLU A 102 1.79 -0.94 -5.99
CA GLU A 102 2.82 -1.47 -5.10
C GLU A 102 4.22 -1.39 -5.71
N ALA A 103 4.34 -1.30 -7.04
CA ALA A 103 5.62 -1.24 -7.74
C ALA A 103 6.35 0.12 -7.62
N ARG A 104 6.00 0.94 -6.64
CA ARG A 104 6.68 2.20 -6.29
C ARG A 104 7.86 2.00 -5.35
N THR A 105 7.93 0.88 -4.67
CA THR A 105 8.98 0.55 -3.70
C THR A 105 9.53 -0.83 -3.98
N PRO A 106 10.85 -1.06 -3.88
CA PRO A 106 11.42 -2.38 -3.99
C PRO A 106 11.13 -3.22 -2.74
N LEU A 107 11.21 -4.54 -2.89
CA LEU A 107 11.33 -5.46 -1.78
C LEU A 107 12.76 -5.39 -1.24
N ILE A 108 12.91 -5.25 0.07
CA ILE A 108 14.20 -5.08 0.73
C ILE A 108 14.26 -6.00 1.94
N ILE A 109 15.33 -6.79 2.03
CA ILE A 109 15.73 -7.47 3.26
C ILE A 109 16.91 -6.68 3.82
N SER A 110 16.77 -6.18 5.04
CA SER A 110 17.83 -5.50 5.76
C SER A 110 18.23 -6.29 6.99
N GLY A 111 19.49 -6.15 7.38
CA GLY A 111 20.05 -6.74 8.58
C GLY A 111 20.97 -5.77 9.29
N PRO A 112 21.37 -6.06 10.53
CA PRO A 112 22.28 -5.18 11.26
C PRO A 112 23.61 -5.06 10.52
N ALA A 113 24.09 -3.82 10.40
CA ALA A 113 25.47 -3.54 10.00
C ALA A 113 26.43 -3.88 11.15
N GLU A 114 27.71 -3.78 10.90
CA GLU A 114 28.72 -3.87 11.95
C GLU A 114 28.41 -2.88 13.08
N ASP A 115 28.68 -3.29 14.32
CA ASP A 115 28.39 -2.47 15.50
C ASP A 115 29.27 -1.21 15.53
N ALA A 116 28.69 -0.09 15.19
CA ALA A 116 29.33 1.22 15.20
C ALA A 116 28.90 2.08 16.42
N ALA A 117 28.18 1.53 17.39
CA ALA A 117 27.61 2.26 18.52
C ALA A 117 28.71 2.99 19.31
N ASP A 118 29.83 2.32 19.58
CA ASP A 118 30.97 2.92 20.29
C ASP A 118 31.61 4.06 19.48
N THR A 119 31.63 3.97 18.16
CA THR A 119 32.12 5.01 17.26
C THR A 119 31.24 6.25 17.31
N TYR A 120 29.92 6.09 17.23
CA TYR A 120 28.97 7.21 17.36
C TYR A 120 29.08 7.89 18.73
N ALA A 121 29.17 7.11 19.81
CA ALA A 121 29.33 7.63 21.17
C ALA A 121 30.65 8.40 21.35
N SER A 122 31.73 7.91 20.76
CA SER A 122 33.04 8.56 20.81
C SER A 122 33.06 9.87 20.01
N ILE A 123 32.56 9.86 18.79
CA ILE A 123 32.51 11.04 17.93
C ILE A 123 31.55 12.11 18.48
N ASN A 124 30.46 11.70 19.13
CA ASN A 124 29.57 12.64 19.81
C ASN A 124 30.30 13.54 20.81
N GLN A 125 31.38 13.08 21.42
CA GLN A 125 32.18 13.84 22.38
C GLN A 125 33.09 14.91 21.70
N VAL A 126 33.31 14.79 20.39
CA VAL A 126 34.11 15.73 19.61
C VAL A 126 33.33 17.03 19.34
N ILE A 127 32.07 16.94 18.95
CA ILE A 127 31.25 18.04 18.47
C ILE A 127 31.10 19.17 19.49
N PRO A 128 30.86 18.93 20.81
CA PRO A 128 30.77 19.99 21.81
C PRO A 128 32.06 20.79 22.04
N LYS A 129 33.20 20.30 21.55
CA LYS A 129 34.50 20.98 21.65
C LYS A 129 34.74 21.95 20.48
N LEU A 130 33.88 21.94 19.47
CA LEU A 130 33.94 22.84 18.31
C LEU A 130 33.33 24.21 18.66
N THR A 131 33.82 25.25 18.01
CA THR A 131 33.35 26.64 18.13
C THR A 131 32.68 27.06 16.83
N GLU A 132 31.99 28.21 16.84
CA GLU A 132 31.33 28.76 15.65
C GLU A 132 32.27 29.01 14.45
N ALA A 133 33.56 29.13 14.69
CA ALA A 133 34.57 29.31 13.63
C ALA A 133 34.91 27.98 12.92
N ASP A 134 34.59 26.84 13.52
CA ASP A 134 35.00 25.52 13.06
C ASP A 134 34.01 24.91 12.04
N PHE A 135 32.83 25.51 11.85
CA PHE A 135 31.84 25.05 10.88
C PHE A 135 31.03 26.18 10.25
N GLU A 136 30.51 25.94 9.06
CA GLU A 136 29.56 26.82 8.36
C GLU A 136 28.20 26.17 8.32
N LYS A 137 27.15 26.89 8.74
CA LYS A 137 25.75 26.45 8.75
C LYS A 137 24.94 27.25 7.73
N ASP A 138 24.32 26.56 6.77
CA ASP A 138 23.30 27.13 5.88
C ASP A 138 21.91 26.67 6.31
N GLU A 139 21.16 27.57 6.95
CA GLU A 139 19.80 27.26 7.43
C GLU A 139 18.79 27.08 6.30
N LYS A 140 19.00 27.72 5.14
CA LYS A 140 18.08 27.60 3.99
C LYS A 140 18.21 26.25 3.29
N GLN A 141 19.44 25.77 3.17
CA GLN A 141 19.74 24.48 2.56
C GLN A 141 19.75 23.33 3.57
N ARG A 142 19.61 23.63 4.87
CA ARG A 142 19.74 22.66 5.97
C ARG A 142 21.03 21.84 5.86
N THR A 143 22.13 22.51 5.61
CA THR A 143 23.47 21.91 5.53
C THR A 143 24.40 22.51 6.56
N VAL A 144 25.37 21.74 7.01
CA VAL A 144 26.46 22.16 7.86
C VAL A 144 27.73 21.44 7.42
N VAL A 145 28.82 22.16 7.30
CA VAL A 145 30.14 21.65 6.88
C VAL A 145 31.25 22.20 7.78
N LEU A 146 32.31 21.41 7.97
CA LEU A 146 33.48 21.88 8.67
C LEU A 146 34.22 22.92 7.81
N THR A 147 34.79 23.93 8.46
CA THR A 147 35.77 24.82 7.84
C THR A 147 37.15 24.17 7.81
N GLU A 148 38.14 24.77 7.14
CA GLU A 148 39.51 24.27 7.18
C GLU A 148 40.03 24.21 8.63
N VAL A 149 39.79 25.27 9.43
CA VAL A 149 40.15 25.32 10.85
C VAL A 149 39.42 24.25 11.67
N GLY A 150 38.14 24.02 11.36
CA GLY A 150 37.33 22.98 12.01
C GLY A 150 37.82 21.58 11.67
N THR A 151 38.27 21.35 10.45
CA THR A 151 38.87 20.09 10.04
C THR A 151 40.16 19.80 10.82
N GLU A 152 41.10 20.76 10.87
CA GLU A 152 42.32 20.61 11.65
C GLU A 152 42.03 20.32 13.14
N ARG A 153 41.04 21.01 13.72
CA ARG A 153 40.66 20.80 15.12
C ARG A 153 40.03 19.43 15.38
N VAL A 154 39.20 18.93 14.46
CA VAL A 154 38.65 17.58 14.52
C VAL A 154 39.77 16.55 14.41
N GLU A 155 40.72 16.73 13.51
CA GLU A 155 41.89 15.86 13.36
C GLU A 155 42.72 15.79 14.64
N GLU A 156 43.01 16.95 15.28
CA GLU A 156 43.72 16.99 16.56
C GLU A 156 42.99 16.21 17.64
N ILE A 157 41.67 16.43 17.82
CA ILE A 157 40.88 15.75 18.83
C ILE A 157 40.79 14.22 18.56
N LEU A 158 40.57 13.81 17.31
CA LEU A 158 40.50 12.42 16.94
C LEU A 158 41.85 11.71 17.04
N GLY A 159 42.93 12.43 16.78
CA GLY A 159 44.30 11.97 16.98
C GLY A 159 44.59 11.71 18.47
N GLU A 160 44.21 12.65 19.37
CA GLU A 160 44.31 12.45 20.82
C GLU A 160 43.49 11.25 21.33
N MET A 161 42.33 10.98 20.70
CA MET A 161 41.47 9.84 20.99
C MET A 161 42.00 8.51 20.41
N GLY A 162 43.04 8.56 19.57
CA GLY A 162 43.60 7.39 18.89
C GLY A 162 42.68 6.80 17.83
N MET A 163 41.74 7.57 17.32
CA MET A 163 40.74 7.12 16.31
C MET A 163 41.16 7.45 14.87
N LEU A 164 42.12 8.36 14.68
CA LEU A 164 42.58 8.77 13.35
C LEU A 164 43.54 7.72 12.76
N GLY A 165 43.18 7.17 11.63
CA GLY A 165 44.06 6.32 10.82
C GLY A 165 44.77 7.14 9.76
N GLY A 166 46.10 7.28 9.83
CA GLY A 166 46.87 8.11 8.92
C GLY A 166 47.07 9.55 9.41
N GLU A 167 47.39 10.49 8.50
CA GLU A 167 47.76 11.85 8.86
C GLU A 167 46.58 12.83 8.83
N THR A 168 45.57 12.55 7.98
CA THR A 168 44.42 13.46 7.79
C THR A 168 43.07 12.74 7.91
N LEU A 169 42.02 13.51 8.23
CA LEU A 169 40.65 13.04 8.30
C LEU A 169 40.17 12.47 6.96
N TYR A 170 40.66 13.01 5.83
CA TYR A 170 40.24 12.59 4.49
C TYR A 170 41.08 11.47 3.87
N ASP A 171 41.96 10.84 4.63
CA ASP A 171 42.64 9.61 4.19
C ASP A 171 41.63 8.48 3.91
N ILE A 172 41.92 7.61 2.95
CA ILE A 172 41.06 6.50 2.54
C ILE A 172 40.66 5.60 3.73
N THR A 173 41.55 5.47 4.71
CA THR A 173 41.31 4.70 5.94
C THR A 173 40.26 5.34 6.85
N ASN A 174 39.97 6.63 6.69
CA ASN A 174 39.09 7.43 7.54
C ASN A 174 37.73 7.75 6.92
N VAL A 175 37.37 7.17 5.76
CA VAL A 175 36.12 7.48 5.04
C VAL A 175 34.89 7.28 5.94
N SER A 176 34.86 6.19 6.72
CA SER A 176 33.79 5.93 7.70
C SER A 176 33.78 6.98 8.80
N LEU A 177 34.95 7.40 9.27
CA LEU A 177 35.11 8.39 10.34
C LEU A 177 34.62 9.78 9.89
N VAL A 178 34.94 10.19 8.64
CA VAL A 178 34.40 11.42 8.03
C VAL A 178 32.88 11.42 8.03
N HIS A 179 32.30 10.29 7.63
CA HIS A 179 30.83 10.13 7.61
C HIS A 179 30.22 10.30 9.01
N HIS A 180 30.76 9.64 10.02
CA HIS A 180 30.25 9.72 11.39
C HIS A 180 30.40 11.14 11.97
N VAL A 181 31.54 11.81 11.72
CA VAL A 181 31.76 13.23 12.13
C VAL A 181 30.71 14.14 11.48
N GLN A 182 30.46 13.95 10.19
CA GLN A 182 29.47 14.74 9.47
C GLN A 182 28.05 14.53 10.01
N GLN A 183 27.67 13.29 10.32
CA GLN A 183 26.35 13.01 10.88
C GLN A 183 26.21 13.56 12.31
N ALA A 184 27.24 13.45 13.13
CA ALA A 184 27.25 14.02 14.46
C ALA A 184 27.15 15.55 14.42
N LEU A 185 27.87 16.21 13.51
CA LEU A 185 27.78 17.67 13.29
C LEU A 185 26.35 18.07 12.86
N ARG A 186 25.74 17.35 11.93
CA ARG A 186 24.34 17.56 11.52
C ARG A 186 23.38 17.39 12.69
N ALA A 187 23.51 16.33 13.48
CA ALA A 187 22.67 16.05 14.63
C ALA A 187 22.69 17.18 15.67
N HIS A 188 23.87 17.75 15.93
CA HIS A 188 24.01 18.82 16.92
C HIS A 188 23.55 20.19 16.39
N MET A 189 23.86 20.53 15.14
CA MET A 189 23.68 21.87 14.60
C MET A 189 22.35 22.11 13.89
N LEU A 190 21.72 21.05 13.33
CA LEU A 190 20.52 21.17 12.50
C LEU A 190 19.25 20.59 13.13
N PHE A 191 19.37 19.69 14.11
CA PHE A 191 18.24 19.01 14.70
C PHE A 191 18.04 19.36 16.17
N GLN A 192 16.82 19.75 16.53
CA GLN A 192 16.47 20.20 17.88
C GLN A 192 15.45 19.25 18.51
N ARG A 193 15.72 18.89 19.78
CA ARG A 193 14.77 18.12 20.60
C ARG A 193 13.46 18.90 20.74
N ASP A 194 12.35 18.19 20.80
CA ASP A 194 10.98 18.71 20.92
C ASP A 194 10.49 19.54 19.70
N THR A 195 11.32 19.62 18.64
CA THR A 195 10.96 20.26 17.36
C THR A 195 11.06 19.25 16.21
N ASP A 196 12.23 18.65 16.02
CA ASP A 196 12.47 17.68 14.93
C ASP A 196 12.29 16.23 15.42
N TYR A 197 12.47 15.99 16.71
CA TYR A 197 12.31 14.67 17.36
C TYR A 197 12.04 14.80 18.86
N ILE A 198 11.53 13.73 19.46
CA ILE A 198 11.40 13.57 20.92
C ILE A 198 12.21 12.38 21.40
N VAL A 199 12.55 12.39 22.70
CA VAL A 199 13.16 11.26 23.39
C VAL A 199 12.08 10.57 24.23
N LYS A 200 11.80 9.28 23.97
CA LYS A 200 10.82 8.48 24.68
C LYS A 200 11.26 7.03 24.74
N ASP A 201 11.11 6.39 25.89
CA ASP A 201 11.39 4.95 26.10
C ASP A 201 12.79 4.52 25.62
N ASP A 202 13.82 5.30 26.00
CA ASP A 202 15.22 5.11 25.60
C ASP A 202 15.44 5.10 24.07
N GLY A 203 14.64 5.87 23.34
CA GLY A 203 14.75 6.00 21.89
C GLY A 203 14.37 7.37 21.36
N ILE A 204 14.70 7.59 20.09
CA ILE A 204 14.37 8.79 19.33
C ILE A 204 13.13 8.53 18.48
N ILE A 205 12.11 9.38 18.58
CA ILE A 205 10.92 9.37 17.73
C ILE A 205 10.90 10.65 16.91
N ILE A 206 10.80 10.51 15.59
CA ILE A 206 10.79 11.63 14.65
C ILE A 206 9.46 12.38 14.78
N ILE A 207 9.52 13.72 14.71
CA ILE A 207 8.34 14.58 14.53
C ILE A 207 8.26 14.97 13.05
N ASP A 208 7.11 14.74 12.44
CA ASP A 208 6.86 15.18 11.06
C ASP A 208 6.80 16.70 10.97
N GLU A 209 7.63 17.28 10.11
CA GLU A 209 7.80 18.75 9.98
C GLU A 209 6.49 19.46 9.57
N PHE A 210 5.63 18.79 8.81
CA PHE A 210 4.41 19.38 8.27
C PHE A 210 3.19 19.19 9.17
N THR A 211 3.11 18.02 9.82
CA THR A 211 1.93 17.67 10.62
C THR A 211 2.15 17.80 12.12
N GLY A 212 3.42 17.91 12.59
CA GLY A 212 3.77 17.89 14.00
C GLY A 212 3.49 16.55 14.70
N ARG A 213 3.19 15.48 13.94
CA ARG A 213 2.86 14.15 14.50
C ARG A 213 4.12 13.33 14.74
N MET A 214 4.08 12.53 15.79
CA MET A 214 5.12 11.53 16.07
C MET A 214 5.05 10.40 15.05
N MET A 215 6.20 10.06 14.46
CA MET A 215 6.35 8.99 13.48
C MET A 215 7.04 7.78 14.14
N GLU A 216 6.29 6.99 14.90
CA GLU A 216 6.83 5.79 15.54
C GLU A 216 7.29 4.76 14.50
N GLY A 217 8.42 4.11 14.76
CA GLY A 217 9.01 3.11 13.88
C GLY A 217 9.79 3.65 12.68
N ARG A 218 9.75 4.96 12.40
CA ARG A 218 10.60 5.61 11.39
C ARG A 218 11.94 6.03 11.97
N ARG A 219 12.99 5.95 11.16
CA ARG A 219 14.34 6.37 11.52
C ARG A 219 14.90 7.29 10.44
N PHE A 220 15.73 8.26 10.84
CA PHE A 220 16.53 9.03 9.88
C PHE A 220 17.56 8.10 9.21
N SER A 221 17.83 8.34 7.94
CA SER A 221 18.78 7.57 7.15
C SER A 221 20.24 8.03 7.39
N GLU A 222 21.16 7.27 6.82
CA GLU A 222 22.59 7.62 6.73
C GLU A 222 23.30 7.84 8.08
N GLY A 223 22.91 7.12 9.14
CA GLY A 223 23.54 7.26 10.44
C GLY A 223 23.13 8.48 11.25
N LEU A 224 22.28 9.34 10.71
CA LEU A 224 21.81 10.53 11.44
C LEU A 224 21.00 10.15 12.68
N HIS A 225 20.18 9.09 12.60
CA HIS A 225 19.38 8.64 13.75
C HIS A 225 20.27 8.18 14.89
N GLN A 226 21.33 7.41 14.59
CA GLN A 226 22.33 6.95 15.53
C GLN A 226 23.14 8.11 16.13
N ALA A 227 23.45 9.11 15.31
CA ALA A 227 24.09 10.34 15.79
C ALA A 227 23.21 11.14 16.77
N LEU A 228 21.89 11.15 16.56
CA LEU A 228 20.91 11.73 17.49
C LEU A 228 20.76 10.89 18.76
N GLU A 229 20.74 9.55 18.66
CA GLU A 229 20.74 8.65 19.81
C GLU A 229 21.99 8.89 20.68
N ALA A 230 23.17 9.00 20.06
CA ALA A 230 24.41 9.33 20.76
C ALA A 230 24.38 10.74 21.39
N LYS A 231 23.83 11.74 20.68
CA LYS A 231 23.67 13.12 21.18
C LYS A 231 22.81 13.17 22.44
N GLU A 232 21.70 12.44 22.47
CA GLU A 232 20.76 12.42 23.59
C GLU A 232 21.16 11.41 24.70
N GLY A 233 22.21 10.61 24.47
CA GLY A 233 22.71 9.63 25.43
C GLY A 233 21.76 8.44 25.66
N VAL A 234 20.91 8.15 24.68
CA VAL A 234 20.07 6.94 24.65
C VAL A 234 20.83 5.80 23.98
N THR A 235 20.31 4.56 24.08
CA THR A 235 20.95 3.40 23.46
C THR A 235 21.06 3.57 21.95
N VAL A 236 22.30 3.60 21.43
CA VAL A 236 22.55 3.68 19.98
C VAL A 236 22.25 2.32 19.37
N GLN A 237 21.25 2.26 18.50
CA GLN A 237 20.88 1.05 17.79
C GLN A 237 21.72 0.90 16.52
N ASN A 238 22.07 -0.34 16.19
CA ASN A 238 22.85 -0.62 14.99
C ASN A 238 22.17 -0.09 13.74
N GLU A 239 22.96 0.36 12.77
CA GLU A 239 22.46 0.64 11.43
C GLU A 239 22.00 -0.66 10.78
N ASN A 240 20.93 -0.55 9.99
CA ASN A 240 20.52 -1.63 9.12
C ASN A 240 21.11 -1.40 7.73
N GLN A 241 21.82 -2.40 7.23
CA GLN A 241 22.27 -2.40 5.83
C GLN A 241 21.34 -3.26 4.97
N THR A 242 21.17 -2.88 3.72
CA THR A 242 20.43 -3.69 2.76
C THR A 242 21.24 -4.94 2.42
N LEU A 243 20.70 -6.11 2.74
CA LEU A 243 21.30 -7.40 2.45
C LEU A 243 20.87 -7.90 1.06
N ALA A 244 19.61 -7.73 0.71
CA ALA A 244 19.07 -8.10 -0.58
C ALA A 244 17.91 -7.17 -0.95
N SER A 245 17.76 -6.87 -2.23
CA SER A 245 16.63 -6.09 -2.73
C SER A 245 16.29 -6.48 -4.16
N ILE A 246 15.02 -6.31 -4.54
CA ILE A 246 14.55 -6.44 -5.92
C ILE A 246 13.29 -5.60 -6.10
N THR A 247 13.14 -4.97 -7.26
CA THR A 247 11.86 -4.33 -7.61
C THR A 247 10.83 -5.38 -8.04
N PHE A 248 9.54 -5.10 -7.85
CA PHE A 248 8.47 -5.98 -8.37
C PHE A 248 8.58 -6.17 -9.88
N GLN A 249 8.94 -5.11 -10.60
CA GLN A 249 9.15 -5.16 -12.05
C GLN A 249 10.18 -6.22 -12.42
N ASN A 250 11.36 -6.20 -11.80
CA ASN A 250 12.42 -7.16 -12.09
C ASN A 250 12.12 -8.55 -11.56
N TYR A 251 11.40 -8.65 -10.43
CA TYR A 251 10.96 -9.96 -9.92
C TYR A 251 10.02 -10.66 -10.91
N PHE A 252 8.95 -9.99 -11.37
CA PHE A 252 7.99 -10.61 -12.28
C PHE A 252 8.55 -10.85 -13.69
N ARG A 253 9.60 -10.14 -14.08
CA ARG A 253 10.35 -10.43 -15.33
C ARG A 253 11.15 -11.73 -15.27
N LEU A 254 11.30 -12.37 -14.11
CA LEU A 254 11.93 -13.68 -13.99
C LEU A 254 11.04 -14.80 -14.55
N TYR A 255 9.73 -14.60 -14.63
CA TYR A 255 8.83 -15.59 -15.19
C TYR A 255 8.88 -15.60 -16.70
N PRO A 256 9.22 -16.76 -17.34
CA PRO A 256 9.19 -16.89 -18.80
C PRO A 256 7.79 -16.63 -19.39
N LYS A 257 6.75 -16.91 -18.61
CA LYS A 257 5.35 -16.68 -18.96
C LYS A 257 4.65 -15.92 -17.85
N LEU A 258 4.02 -14.82 -18.21
CA LEU A 258 3.34 -13.92 -17.28
C LEU A 258 1.98 -13.57 -17.84
N ALA A 259 0.96 -13.56 -16.99
CA ALA A 259 -0.37 -13.08 -17.30
C ALA A 259 -0.97 -12.37 -16.08
N GLY A 260 -1.95 -11.53 -16.29
CA GLY A 260 -2.65 -10.84 -15.21
C GLY A 260 -4.09 -10.57 -15.56
N MET A 261 -4.87 -10.19 -14.56
CA MET A 261 -6.28 -9.82 -14.72
C MET A 261 -6.64 -8.70 -13.76
N THR A 262 -7.49 -7.81 -14.24
CA THR A 262 -8.09 -6.71 -13.45
C THR A 262 -9.29 -6.15 -14.21
N GLY A 263 -10.20 -5.48 -13.52
CA GLY A 263 -11.30 -4.72 -14.14
C GLY A 263 -10.88 -3.35 -14.69
N THR A 264 -9.64 -2.89 -14.50
CA THR A 264 -9.22 -1.50 -14.72
C THR A 264 -7.85 -1.34 -15.38
N ALA A 265 -7.41 -2.28 -16.24
CA ALA A 265 -6.08 -2.25 -16.85
C ALA A 265 -5.90 -1.20 -17.97
N MET A 266 -6.97 -0.83 -18.68
CA MET A 266 -6.87 -0.13 -19.95
C MET A 266 -6.22 1.26 -19.84
N THR A 267 -6.38 1.94 -18.71
CA THR A 267 -5.75 3.25 -18.48
C THR A 267 -4.23 3.18 -18.42
N GLU A 268 -3.68 2.03 -18.05
CA GLU A 268 -2.24 1.77 -17.86
C GLU A 268 -1.67 0.81 -18.93
N ALA A 269 -2.39 0.58 -20.04
CA ALA A 269 -1.99 -0.37 -21.08
C ALA A 269 -0.57 -0.10 -21.64
N GLY A 270 -0.19 1.18 -21.76
CA GLY A 270 1.16 1.57 -22.20
C GLY A 270 2.24 1.12 -21.23
N GLU A 271 2.02 1.23 -19.91
CA GLU A 271 2.98 0.80 -18.89
C GLU A 271 3.09 -0.72 -18.83
N PHE A 272 1.98 -1.46 -18.94
CA PHE A 272 1.99 -2.91 -19.03
C PHE A 272 2.81 -3.41 -20.23
N ALA A 273 2.66 -2.76 -21.39
CA ALA A 273 3.42 -3.12 -22.59
C ALA A 273 4.90 -2.78 -22.44
N GLU A 274 5.24 -1.57 -21.98
CA GLU A 274 6.64 -1.09 -21.94
C GLU A 274 7.46 -1.79 -20.86
N ILE A 275 6.89 -1.98 -19.65
CA ILE A 275 7.64 -2.52 -18.51
C ILE A 275 7.58 -4.05 -18.45
N TYR A 276 6.40 -4.63 -18.65
CA TYR A 276 6.17 -6.07 -18.45
C TYR A 276 6.01 -6.87 -19.74
N GLY A 277 5.95 -6.21 -20.90
CA GLY A 277 5.71 -6.86 -22.19
C GLY A 277 4.30 -7.49 -22.30
N LEU A 278 3.33 -6.97 -21.54
CA LEU A 278 1.96 -7.48 -21.51
C LEU A 278 1.03 -6.63 -22.37
N GLU A 279 0.30 -7.28 -23.25
CA GLU A 279 -0.79 -6.65 -24.01
C GLU A 279 -2.08 -6.71 -23.20
N VAL A 280 -2.80 -5.58 -23.12
CA VAL A 280 -4.09 -5.50 -22.45
C VAL A 280 -5.20 -5.82 -23.44
N VAL A 281 -5.95 -6.88 -23.16
CA VAL A 281 -7.10 -7.33 -23.95
C VAL A 281 -8.37 -7.09 -23.16
N GLU A 282 -9.28 -6.30 -23.73
CA GLU A 282 -10.59 -6.04 -23.14
C GLU A 282 -11.54 -7.20 -23.43
N ILE A 283 -12.07 -7.83 -22.38
CA ILE A 283 -13.07 -8.87 -22.48
C ILE A 283 -14.44 -8.24 -22.19
N PRO A 284 -15.40 -8.27 -23.13
CA PRO A 284 -16.71 -7.71 -22.92
C PRO A 284 -17.42 -8.34 -21.72
N THR A 285 -18.26 -7.55 -21.05
CA THR A 285 -19.07 -8.05 -19.93
C THR A 285 -20.10 -9.09 -20.43
N ASN A 286 -20.37 -10.11 -19.59
CA ASN A 286 -21.34 -11.17 -19.93
C ASN A 286 -22.77 -10.64 -20.08
N VAL A 287 -23.14 -9.62 -19.30
CA VAL A 287 -24.41 -8.91 -19.34
C VAL A 287 -24.17 -7.39 -19.40
N ASP A 288 -25.12 -6.68 -19.97
CA ASP A 288 -25.00 -5.22 -20.09
C ASP A 288 -24.92 -4.55 -18.73
N GLN A 289 -24.05 -3.55 -18.63
CA GLN A 289 -23.93 -2.75 -17.42
C GLN A 289 -25.05 -1.72 -17.37
N VAL A 290 -25.88 -1.80 -16.33
CA VAL A 290 -27.03 -0.89 -16.13
C VAL A 290 -26.78 0.15 -15.04
N ARG A 291 -25.58 0.17 -14.45
CA ARG A 291 -25.19 1.18 -13.47
C ARG A 291 -25.19 2.58 -14.08
N ILE A 292 -25.68 3.55 -13.32
CA ILE A 292 -25.69 4.96 -13.68
C ILE A 292 -24.52 5.67 -12.99
N ASP A 293 -23.58 6.17 -13.78
CA ASP A 293 -22.47 7.00 -13.28
C ASP A 293 -22.86 8.47 -13.48
N GLU A 294 -23.19 9.15 -12.36
CA GLU A 294 -23.62 10.55 -12.36
C GLU A 294 -22.42 11.50 -12.47
N ASP A 295 -22.67 12.73 -12.94
CA ASP A 295 -21.67 13.79 -12.95
C ASP A 295 -21.24 14.17 -11.53
N ASP A 296 -19.99 14.59 -11.42
CA ASP A 296 -19.42 15.03 -10.15
C ASP A 296 -20.08 16.33 -9.67
N GLU A 297 -20.27 16.44 -8.36
CA GLU A 297 -20.66 17.68 -7.70
C GLU A 297 -19.46 18.29 -6.99
N VAL A 298 -19.16 19.56 -7.27
CA VAL A 298 -18.04 20.28 -6.67
C VAL A 298 -18.56 21.38 -5.76
N TYR A 299 -18.14 21.36 -4.51
CA TYR A 299 -18.47 22.34 -3.48
C TYR A 299 -17.28 23.26 -3.20
N ARG A 300 -17.53 24.40 -2.61
CA ARG A 300 -16.46 25.35 -2.28
C ARG A 300 -15.62 24.87 -1.10
N THR A 301 -16.29 24.31 -0.08
CA THR A 301 -15.65 23.87 1.15
C THR A 301 -15.87 22.39 1.41
N THR A 302 -15.00 21.81 2.20
CA THR A 302 -15.12 20.42 2.66
C THR A 302 -16.36 20.22 3.54
N GLU A 303 -16.76 21.23 4.31
CA GLU A 303 -17.96 21.18 5.15
C GLU A 303 -19.22 21.08 4.32
N GLU A 304 -19.39 21.94 3.29
CA GLU A 304 -20.53 21.89 2.35
C GLU A 304 -20.61 20.52 1.66
N LYS A 305 -19.48 19.97 1.22
CA LYS A 305 -19.38 18.63 0.64
C LYS A 305 -19.92 17.55 1.57
N TYR A 306 -19.48 17.53 2.83
CA TYR A 306 -19.96 16.52 3.78
C TYR A 306 -21.42 16.69 4.17
N GLN A 307 -21.93 17.91 4.21
CA GLN A 307 -23.37 18.16 4.40
C GLN A 307 -24.20 17.59 3.25
N ALA A 308 -23.75 17.76 2.00
CA ALA A 308 -24.39 17.17 0.84
C ALA A 308 -24.35 15.62 0.88
N ILE A 309 -23.22 15.03 1.19
CA ILE A 309 -23.08 13.57 1.35
C ILE A 309 -24.03 13.04 2.41
N MET A 310 -24.15 13.70 3.56
CA MET A 310 -25.11 13.31 4.62
C MET A 310 -26.56 13.38 4.14
N GLY A 311 -26.90 14.38 3.34
CA GLY A 311 -28.22 14.50 2.72
C GLY A 311 -28.53 13.30 1.83
N GLU A 312 -27.62 12.96 0.95
CA GLU A 312 -27.74 11.81 0.04
C GLU A 312 -27.83 10.46 0.78
N ILE A 313 -27.02 10.26 1.82
CA ILE A 313 -27.10 9.04 2.67
C ILE A 313 -28.49 8.91 3.30
N ARG A 314 -29.04 10.01 3.86
CA ARG A 314 -30.38 9.99 4.45
C ARG A 314 -31.47 9.69 3.43
N ASP A 315 -31.34 10.25 2.22
CA ASP A 315 -32.32 10.03 1.17
C ASP A 315 -32.24 8.61 0.59
N ALA A 316 -31.02 8.04 0.50
CA ALA A 316 -30.84 6.64 0.15
C ALA A 316 -31.43 5.70 1.21
N GLN A 317 -31.20 5.97 2.51
CA GLN A 317 -31.77 5.19 3.61
C GLN A 317 -33.32 5.21 3.64
N LYS A 318 -33.95 6.34 3.29
CA LYS A 318 -35.42 6.42 3.16
C LYS A 318 -35.97 5.51 2.05
N LYS A 319 -35.16 5.18 1.07
CA LYS A 319 -35.50 4.32 -0.08
C LYS A 319 -35.04 2.87 0.12
N ASP A 320 -34.54 2.51 1.33
CA ASP A 320 -33.90 1.24 1.64
C ASP A 320 -32.69 0.90 0.75
N GLN A 321 -32.06 1.92 0.13
CA GLN A 321 -30.89 1.77 -0.72
C GLN A 321 -29.61 1.69 0.13
N PRO A 322 -28.75 0.67 -0.07
CA PRO A 322 -27.44 0.61 0.58
C PRO A 322 -26.47 1.62 -0.02
N VAL A 323 -25.60 2.18 0.81
CA VAL A 323 -24.61 3.18 0.42
C VAL A 323 -23.22 2.73 0.80
N LEU A 324 -22.31 2.78 -0.16
CA LEU A 324 -20.86 2.63 0.04
C LEU A 324 -20.18 3.97 -0.16
N VAL A 325 -19.55 4.50 0.89
CA VAL A 325 -18.82 5.77 0.84
C VAL A 325 -17.33 5.50 0.74
N GLY A 326 -16.73 5.81 -0.40
CA GLY A 326 -15.30 5.67 -0.66
C GLY A 326 -14.53 6.90 -0.20
N THR A 327 -13.46 6.70 0.58
CA THR A 327 -12.55 7.75 1.04
C THR A 327 -11.13 7.45 0.58
N VAL A 328 -10.29 8.48 0.46
CA VAL A 328 -8.91 8.34 -0.04
C VAL A 328 -7.90 7.98 1.05
N SER A 329 -8.27 8.13 2.33
CA SER A 329 -7.38 7.80 3.46
C SER A 329 -8.16 7.30 4.68
N ILE A 330 -7.44 6.62 5.58
CA ILE A 330 -7.98 6.17 6.88
C ILE A 330 -8.44 7.37 7.71
N GLU A 331 -7.65 8.44 7.75
CA GLU A 331 -7.97 9.66 8.49
C GLU A 331 -9.30 10.28 8.03
N LYS A 332 -9.51 10.37 6.71
CA LYS A 332 -10.78 10.87 6.15
C LYS A 332 -11.96 9.93 6.42
N SER A 333 -11.71 8.62 6.48
CA SER A 333 -12.73 7.64 6.91
C SER A 333 -13.15 7.86 8.36
N GLU A 334 -12.19 8.03 9.25
CA GLU A 334 -12.45 8.27 10.67
C GLU A 334 -13.17 9.59 10.89
N MET A 335 -12.74 10.66 10.22
CA MET A 335 -13.40 11.97 10.27
C MET A 335 -14.87 11.89 9.80
N LEU A 336 -15.12 11.24 8.67
CA LEU A 336 -16.48 11.04 8.18
C LEU A 336 -17.31 10.20 9.14
N SER A 337 -16.74 9.15 9.73
CA SER A 337 -17.39 8.32 10.74
C SER A 337 -17.84 9.15 11.94
N GLU A 338 -17.00 10.05 12.45
CA GLU A 338 -17.39 10.96 13.55
C GLU A 338 -18.54 11.90 13.16
N ILE A 339 -18.51 12.42 11.93
CA ILE A 339 -19.61 13.26 11.42
C ILE A 339 -20.93 12.48 11.36
N LEU A 340 -20.90 11.24 10.84
CA LEU A 340 -22.09 10.39 10.78
C LEU A 340 -22.62 10.02 12.16
N LYS A 341 -21.74 9.70 13.12
CA LYS A 341 -22.11 9.42 14.52
C LYS A 341 -22.81 10.63 15.17
N LYS A 342 -22.25 11.83 15.02
CA LYS A 342 -22.85 13.07 15.53
C LYS A 342 -24.24 13.34 14.92
N ASN A 343 -24.51 12.82 13.74
CA ASN A 343 -25.78 12.95 13.03
C ASN A 343 -26.71 11.75 13.19
N ASN A 344 -26.40 10.81 14.09
CA ASN A 344 -27.16 9.59 14.37
C ASN A 344 -27.43 8.73 13.13
N ILE A 345 -26.42 8.60 12.25
CA ILE A 345 -26.44 7.71 11.10
C ILE A 345 -25.62 6.47 11.43
N ASP A 346 -26.30 5.32 11.56
CA ASP A 346 -25.63 4.04 11.79
C ASP A 346 -24.81 3.66 10.56
N HIS A 347 -23.57 3.25 10.76
CA HIS A 347 -22.66 2.90 9.69
C HIS A 347 -21.56 1.96 10.18
N HIS A 348 -20.93 1.28 9.23
CA HIS A 348 -19.74 0.47 9.43
C HIS A 348 -18.53 1.14 8.76
N VAL A 349 -17.34 1.02 9.37
CA VAL A 349 -16.10 1.55 8.81
C VAL A 349 -15.16 0.39 8.48
N LEU A 350 -14.72 0.35 7.23
CA LEU A 350 -13.68 -0.52 6.74
C LEU A 350 -12.36 0.24 6.71
N ASN A 351 -11.45 -0.13 7.57
CA ASN A 351 -10.08 0.33 7.51
C ASN A 351 -9.16 -0.89 7.43
N ALA A 352 -8.16 -0.84 6.59
CA ALA A 352 -7.26 -1.94 6.19
C ALA A 352 -6.40 -2.54 7.33
N ARG A 353 -6.94 -2.62 8.56
CA ARG A 353 -6.23 -3.15 9.73
C ARG A 353 -6.49 -4.63 9.99
N PHE A 354 -7.67 -5.16 9.59
CA PHE A 354 -8.07 -6.55 9.88
C PHE A 354 -8.85 -7.14 8.71
N HIS A 355 -8.17 -7.83 7.79
CA HIS A 355 -8.73 -8.36 6.55
C HIS A 355 -9.92 -9.31 6.73
N GLU A 356 -9.93 -10.15 7.78
CA GLU A 356 -11.07 -11.06 8.04
C GLU A 356 -12.33 -10.31 8.46
N GLN A 357 -12.19 -9.29 9.31
CA GLN A 357 -13.32 -8.44 9.72
C GLN A 357 -13.83 -7.59 8.55
N GLU A 358 -12.94 -7.17 7.65
CA GLU A 358 -13.31 -6.47 6.43
C GLU A 358 -14.20 -7.29 5.53
N ALA A 359 -13.84 -8.54 5.28
CA ALA A 359 -14.64 -9.44 4.45
C ALA A 359 -16.06 -9.60 5.01
N PHE A 360 -16.19 -9.66 6.34
CA PHE A 360 -17.47 -9.73 7.01
C PHE A 360 -18.31 -8.46 6.86
N ILE A 361 -17.71 -7.29 7.08
CA ILE A 361 -18.42 -6.00 6.95
C ILE A 361 -18.85 -5.78 5.48
N ILE A 362 -17.99 -6.11 4.52
CA ILE A 362 -18.32 -6.05 3.08
C ILE A 362 -19.48 -6.98 2.75
N ALA A 363 -19.53 -8.16 3.33
CA ALA A 363 -20.62 -9.11 3.12
C ALA A 363 -21.98 -8.51 3.51
N GLN A 364 -22.02 -7.61 4.47
CA GLN A 364 -23.24 -6.94 4.94
C GLN A 364 -23.51 -5.60 4.23
N ALA A 365 -22.56 -5.06 3.48
CA ALA A 365 -22.68 -3.75 2.84
C ALA A 365 -23.80 -3.66 1.79
N GLY A 366 -24.25 -4.79 1.27
CA GLY A 366 -25.38 -4.89 0.32
C GLY A 366 -26.76 -5.02 0.95
N GLN A 367 -26.88 -4.98 2.27
CA GLN A 367 -28.19 -5.07 2.96
C GLN A 367 -28.97 -3.74 2.83
N PRO A 368 -30.33 -3.79 2.89
CA PRO A 368 -31.15 -2.59 2.85
C PRO A 368 -30.71 -1.57 3.91
N ARG A 369 -30.60 -0.30 3.51
CA ARG A 369 -30.23 0.84 4.37
C ARG A 369 -28.81 0.81 4.94
N ALA A 370 -28.00 -0.19 4.61
CA ALA A 370 -26.62 -0.28 5.10
C ALA A 370 -25.81 0.95 4.64
N VAL A 371 -25.00 1.50 5.53
CA VAL A 371 -24.03 2.56 5.21
C VAL A 371 -22.66 2.04 5.60
N THR A 372 -21.79 1.96 4.61
CA THR A 372 -20.42 1.46 4.80
C THR A 372 -19.43 2.51 4.31
N ILE A 373 -18.49 2.92 5.17
CA ILE A 373 -17.37 3.77 4.80
C ILE A 373 -16.18 2.86 4.52
N ALA A 374 -15.54 3.01 3.38
CA ALA A 374 -14.37 2.21 3.00
C ALA A 374 -13.26 3.09 2.42
N THR A 375 -12.00 2.81 2.77
CA THR A 375 -10.88 3.30 1.97
C THR A 375 -10.81 2.53 0.66
N ASN A 376 -10.18 3.10 -0.37
CA ASN A 376 -10.11 2.53 -1.71
C ASN A 376 -9.61 1.06 -1.74
N MET A 377 -8.68 0.71 -0.84
CA MET A 377 -8.06 -0.62 -0.78
C MET A 377 -8.86 -1.60 0.09
N ALA A 378 -9.72 -1.10 0.99
CA ALA A 378 -10.46 -1.95 1.91
C ALA A 378 -11.51 -2.81 1.19
N GLY A 379 -11.58 -4.09 1.55
CA GLY A 379 -12.51 -5.06 0.97
C GLY A 379 -12.26 -5.37 -0.51
N ARG A 380 -11.07 -5.10 -1.06
CA ARG A 380 -10.69 -5.48 -2.42
C ARG A 380 -10.72 -7.00 -2.57
N GLY A 381 -11.11 -7.51 -3.74
CA GLY A 381 -11.26 -8.95 -3.98
C GLY A 381 -12.47 -9.60 -3.33
N THR A 382 -13.29 -8.85 -2.58
CA THR A 382 -14.55 -9.34 -2.00
C THR A 382 -15.73 -8.65 -2.68
N ASP A 383 -16.71 -9.46 -3.12
CA ASP A 383 -17.90 -8.96 -3.79
C ASP A 383 -18.96 -8.47 -2.80
N ILE A 384 -19.62 -7.35 -3.13
CA ILE A 384 -20.77 -6.83 -2.39
C ILE A 384 -22.03 -7.41 -3.00
N GLN A 385 -22.60 -8.41 -2.35
CA GLN A 385 -23.84 -9.05 -2.81
C GLN A 385 -25.05 -8.26 -2.30
N LEU A 386 -25.95 -7.91 -3.22
CA LEU A 386 -27.20 -7.24 -2.87
C LEU A 386 -28.07 -8.16 -2.02
N GLY A 387 -28.54 -7.67 -0.87
CA GLY A 387 -29.24 -8.45 0.14
C GLY A 387 -28.33 -9.10 1.20
N GLY A 388 -27.00 -9.02 1.03
CA GLY A 388 -25.99 -9.62 1.90
C GLY A 388 -25.45 -10.95 1.39
N ASN A 389 -24.27 -11.34 1.87
CA ASN A 389 -23.63 -12.60 1.50
C ASN A 389 -24.16 -13.75 2.38
N VAL A 390 -24.89 -14.66 1.76
CA VAL A 390 -25.55 -15.79 2.44
C VAL A 390 -24.54 -16.71 3.13
N ASP A 391 -23.47 -17.08 2.41
CA ASP A 391 -22.49 -18.05 2.93
C ASP A 391 -21.76 -17.51 4.15
N MET A 392 -21.35 -16.25 4.12
CA MET A 392 -20.68 -15.60 5.26
C MET A 392 -21.62 -15.40 6.46
N GLN A 393 -22.91 -15.11 6.21
CA GLN A 393 -23.90 -15.04 7.29
C GLN A 393 -24.13 -16.40 7.94
N ILE A 394 -24.17 -17.46 7.16
CA ILE A 394 -24.31 -18.84 7.66
C ILE A 394 -23.10 -19.21 8.53
N GLU A 395 -21.89 -18.99 8.02
CA GLU A 395 -20.66 -19.32 8.76
C GLU A 395 -20.58 -18.56 10.10
N GLN A 396 -20.95 -17.28 10.12
CA GLN A 396 -20.98 -16.50 11.35
C GLN A 396 -21.99 -17.06 12.35
N GLN A 397 -23.25 -17.28 11.93
CA GLN A 397 -24.29 -17.78 12.85
C GLN A 397 -23.98 -19.21 13.33
N ILE A 398 -23.28 -20.01 12.52
CA ILE A 398 -22.82 -21.33 12.93
C ILE A 398 -21.65 -21.24 13.91
N ALA A 399 -20.72 -20.29 13.71
CA ALA A 399 -19.60 -20.10 14.62
C ALA A 399 -20.08 -19.73 16.06
N ASP A 400 -21.15 -18.98 16.17
CA ASP A 400 -21.78 -18.60 17.45
C ASP A 400 -22.49 -19.75 18.17
N LEU A 401 -22.68 -20.91 17.50
CA LEU A 401 -23.35 -22.08 18.08
C LEU A 401 -22.33 -23.04 18.74
N PRO A 402 -22.77 -23.79 19.80
CA PRO A 402 -22.01 -24.89 20.35
C PRO A 402 -21.69 -25.93 19.25
N GLU A 403 -20.49 -26.49 19.27
CA GLU A 403 -19.97 -27.41 18.25
C GLU A 403 -20.92 -28.59 17.95
N ALA A 404 -21.58 -29.13 18.99
CA ALA A 404 -22.53 -30.23 18.90
C ALA A 404 -23.82 -29.89 18.13
N GLU A 405 -24.17 -28.60 17.99
CA GLU A 405 -25.40 -28.17 17.33
C GLU A 405 -25.16 -27.63 15.91
N ARG A 406 -23.92 -27.38 15.53
CA ARG A 406 -23.55 -26.73 14.26
C ARG A 406 -24.06 -27.46 13.04
N GLU A 407 -23.87 -28.75 12.99
CA GLU A 407 -24.26 -29.58 11.82
C GLU A 407 -25.77 -29.77 11.72
N SER A 408 -26.46 -29.98 12.84
CA SER A 408 -27.93 -30.16 12.88
C SER A 408 -28.71 -28.91 12.50
N LYS A 409 -28.21 -27.71 12.88
CA LYS A 409 -28.86 -26.43 12.62
C LYS A 409 -28.45 -25.79 11.28
N ARG A 410 -27.38 -26.26 10.65
CA ARG A 410 -26.85 -25.68 9.41
C ARG A 410 -27.90 -25.65 8.30
N ALA A 411 -28.65 -26.76 8.09
CA ALA A 411 -29.65 -26.84 7.03
C ALA A 411 -30.85 -25.90 7.26
N GLU A 412 -31.28 -25.74 8.50
CA GLU A 412 -32.37 -24.83 8.88
C GLU A 412 -31.94 -23.36 8.73
N LEU A 413 -30.76 -23.01 9.27
CA LEU A 413 -30.19 -21.68 9.14
C LEU A 413 -29.95 -21.29 7.69
N THR A 414 -29.45 -22.21 6.86
CA THR A 414 -29.23 -21.96 5.44
C THR A 414 -30.52 -21.55 4.74
N LYS A 415 -31.62 -22.32 4.95
CA LYS A 415 -32.91 -21.98 4.34
C LYS A 415 -33.47 -20.65 4.82
N LYS A 416 -33.34 -20.36 6.12
CA LYS A 416 -33.78 -19.10 6.71
C LYS A 416 -33.01 -17.92 6.12
N ILE A 417 -31.69 -17.97 6.15
CA ILE A 417 -30.80 -16.89 5.67
C ILE A 417 -30.98 -16.67 4.16
N GLN A 418 -31.12 -17.75 3.37
CA GLN A 418 -31.38 -17.64 1.93
C GLN A 418 -32.71 -16.93 1.66
N ALA A 419 -33.76 -17.21 2.41
CA ALA A 419 -35.05 -16.54 2.27
C ALA A 419 -34.99 -15.07 2.66
N GLU A 420 -34.31 -14.75 3.75
CA GLU A 420 -34.11 -13.37 4.22
C GLU A 420 -33.26 -12.57 3.22
N ALA A 421 -32.16 -13.12 2.73
CA ALA A 421 -31.30 -12.47 1.74
C ALA A 421 -32.02 -12.27 0.40
N ALA A 422 -32.83 -13.22 -0.04
CA ALA A 422 -33.62 -13.07 -1.26
C ALA A 422 -34.67 -11.96 -1.14
N ALA A 423 -35.34 -11.84 0.01
CA ALA A 423 -36.27 -10.76 0.28
C ALA A 423 -35.55 -9.40 0.33
N ALA A 424 -34.41 -9.33 1.02
CA ALA A 424 -33.58 -8.15 1.11
C ALA A 424 -33.04 -7.73 -0.26
N LYS A 425 -32.58 -8.69 -1.08
CA LYS A 425 -32.12 -8.42 -2.46
C LYS A 425 -33.21 -7.77 -3.29
N LYS A 426 -34.45 -8.23 -3.20
CA LYS A 426 -35.58 -7.67 -3.95
C LYS A 426 -35.81 -6.20 -3.56
N ILE A 427 -35.78 -5.88 -2.25
CA ILE A 427 -35.93 -4.50 -1.75
C ILE A 427 -34.81 -3.61 -2.31
N VAL A 428 -33.58 -4.05 -2.25
CA VAL A 428 -32.42 -3.30 -2.73
C VAL A 428 -32.45 -3.12 -4.25
N MET A 429 -32.86 -4.13 -5.00
CA MET A 429 -33.03 -4.03 -6.46
C MET A 429 -34.09 -2.98 -6.84
N GLU A 430 -35.23 -2.96 -6.16
CA GLU A 430 -36.28 -1.97 -6.35
C GLU A 430 -35.84 -0.56 -5.94
N ALA A 431 -34.95 -0.44 -4.96
CA ALA A 431 -34.34 0.81 -4.51
C ALA A 431 -33.27 1.37 -5.48
N GLY A 432 -32.88 0.62 -6.52
CA GLY A 432 -31.88 1.00 -7.51
C GLY A 432 -30.48 0.42 -7.28
N GLY A 433 -30.35 -0.61 -6.44
CA GLY A 433 -29.09 -1.30 -6.15
C GLY A 433 -28.16 -0.52 -5.24
N LEU A 434 -26.87 -0.87 -5.25
CA LEU A 434 -25.86 -0.21 -4.42
C LEU A 434 -25.55 1.20 -4.94
N TYR A 435 -25.57 2.18 -4.03
CA TYR A 435 -25.12 3.54 -4.31
C TYR A 435 -23.68 3.75 -3.81
N VAL A 436 -22.78 4.05 -4.72
CA VAL A 436 -21.38 4.36 -4.43
C VAL A 436 -21.18 5.87 -4.41
N ILE A 437 -20.73 6.40 -3.30
CA ILE A 437 -20.36 7.80 -3.11
C ILE A 437 -18.85 7.90 -2.98
N GLY A 438 -18.18 8.63 -3.90
CA GLY A 438 -16.78 9.02 -3.74
C GLY A 438 -16.67 10.36 -3.05
N THR A 439 -15.87 10.48 -1.99
CA THR A 439 -15.67 11.74 -1.27
C THR A 439 -14.62 12.64 -1.90
N GLU A 440 -13.76 12.07 -2.74
CA GLU A 440 -12.72 12.76 -3.50
C GLU A 440 -12.36 11.95 -4.75
N ARG A 441 -11.73 12.59 -5.73
CA ARG A 441 -11.05 11.89 -6.82
C ARG A 441 -9.69 11.39 -6.34
N HIS A 442 -9.34 10.18 -6.73
CA HIS A 442 -8.04 9.60 -6.46
C HIS A 442 -6.97 10.14 -7.42
N GLU A 443 -5.71 9.87 -7.11
CA GLU A 443 -4.59 10.23 -7.97
C GLU A 443 -4.63 9.57 -9.36
N ALA A 444 -5.25 8.40 -9.47
CA ALA A 444 -5.40 7.67 -10.72
C ALA A 444 -6.87 7.38 -11.04
N ARG A 445 -7.25 7.58 -12.31
CA ARG A 445 -8.62 7.34 -12.81
C ARG A 445 -9.07 5.90 -12.63
N ARG A 446 -8.14 4.93 -12.74
CA ARG A 446 -8.46 3.51 -12.54
C ARG A 446 -8.96 3.23 -11.11
N ILE A 447 -8.45 3.92 -10.09
CA ILE A 447 -8.91 3.77 -8.70
C ILE A 447 -10.35 4.28 -8.56
N ASP A 448 -10.69 5.41 -9.19
CA ASP A 448 -12.08 5.88 -9.26
C ASP A 448 -12.99 4.85 -9.95
N ASN A 449 -12.52 4.23 -11.04
CA ASN A 449 -13.27 3.19 -11.73
C ASN A 449 -13.41 1.92 -10.90
N GLN A 450 -12.41 1.54 -10.11
CA GLN A 450 -12.52 0.42 -9.15
C GLN A 450 -13.56 0.71 -8.07
N LEU A 451 -13.62 1.93 -7.56
CA LEU A 451 -14.65 2.32 -6.60
C LEU A 451 -16.04 2.25 -7.22
N ARG A 452 -16.24 2.84 -8.40
CA ARG A 452 -17.50 2.74 -9.16
C ARG A 452 -17.88 1.30 -9.45
N GLY A 453 -16.90 0.46 -9.78
CA GLY A 453 -17.06 -0.96 -10.10
C GLY A 453 -17.50 -1.85 -8.91
N ARG A 454 -17.65 -1.28 -7.71
CA ARG A 454 -18.28 -1.99 -6.59
C ARG A 454 -19.78 -2.16 -6.78
N ALA A 455 -20.43 -1.27 -7.56
CA ALA A 455 -21.84 -1.33 -7.90
C ALA A 455 -22.06 -1.78 -9.35
N GLY A 456 -23.26 -2.28 -9.63
CA GLY A 456 -23.67 -2.65 -10.99
C GLY A 456 -23.01 -3.89 -11.53
N ARG A 457 -22.70 -4.86 -10.68
CA ARG A 457 -22.08 -6.14 -11.07
C ARG A 457 -23.13 -7.11 -11.59
N GLN A 458 -22.75 -7.94 -12.57
CA GLN A 458 -23.59 -9.01 -13.13
C GLN A 458 -24.99 -8.56 -13.59
N GLY A 459 -25.08 -7.31 -14.09
CA GLY A 459 -26.36 -6.73 -14.54
C GLY A 459 -27.25 -6.19 -13.42
N ASP A 460 -26.80 -6.20 -12.17
CA ASP A 460 -27.51 -5.57 -11.07
C ASP A 460 -27.59 -4.04 -11.29
N PRO A 461 -28.67 -3.36 -10.87
CA PRO A 461 -28.72 -1.90 -10.86
C PRO A 461 -27.72 -1.35 -9.86
N GLY A 462 -27.33 -0.11 -10.07
CA GLY A 462 -26.44 0.62 -9.19
C GLY A 462 -26.25 2.05 -9.65
N ARG A 463 -25.72 2.89 -8.81
CA ARG A 463 -25.34 4.24 -9.17
C ARG A 463 -24.03 4.66 -8.49
N SER A 464 -23.31 5.59 -9.11
CA SER A 464 -22.13 6.18 -8.51
C SER A 464 -22.11 7.69 -8.69
N LYS A 465 -21.55 8.40 -7.72
CA LYS A 465 -21.38 9.85 -7.77
C LYS A 465 -20.20 10.28 -6.91
N PHE A 466 -19.45 11.27 -7.38
CA PHE A 466 -18.37 11.88 -6.62
C PHE A 466 -18.78 13.26 -6.11
N TYR A 467 -18.51 13.49 -4.83
CA TYR A 467 -18.69 14.77 -4.14
C TYR A 467 -17.32 15.34 -3.84
N LEU A 468 -17.01 16.48 -4.42
CA LEU A 468 -15.68 17.07 -4.40
C LEU A 468 -15.71 18.43 -3.72
N SER A 469 -14.57 18.87 -3.22
CA SER A 469 -14.35 20.21 -2.68
C SER A 469 -13.17 20.87 -3.37
N LEU A 470 -13.17 22.20 -3.48
CA LEU A 470 -12.01 22.96 -3.92
C LEU A 470 -10.81 22.83 -2.95
N GLU A 471 -11.09 22.39 -1.73
CA GLU A 471 -10.08 22.15 -0.70
C GLU A 471 -9.46 20.76 -0.79
N ASP A 472 -10.00 19.85 -1.63
CA ASP A 472 -9.46 18.52 -1.83
C ASP A 472 -8.04 18.60 -2.43
N ASP A 473 -7.16 17.68 -2.05
CA ASP A 473 -5.75 17.72 -2.41
C ASP A 473 -5.50 17.80 -3.91
N LEU A 474 -6.21 17.00 -4.69
CA LEU A 474 -6.10 17.03 -6.16
C LEU A 474 -6.51 18.40 -6.73
N MET A 475 -7.57 19.00 -6.19
CA MET A 475 -8.05 20.31 -6.61
C MET A 475 -7.08 21.43 -6.22
N ARG A 476 -6.51 21.35 -5.02
CA ARG A 476 -5.52 22.31 -4.50
C ARG A 476 -4.23 22.30 -5.32
N ILE A 477 -3.73 21.11 -5.68
CA ILE A 477 -2.46 20.98 -6.41
C ILE A 477 -2.59 21.46 -7.88
N PHE A 478 -3.72 21.22 -8.52
CA PHE A 478 -3.85 21.41 -9.97
C PHE A 478 -4.79 22.51 -10.42
N GLY A 479 -5.57 23.14 -9.54
CA GLY A 479 -6.65 24.02 -10.02
C GLY A 479 -7.05 25.22 -9.21
N SER A 480 -6.63 25.35 -7.96
CA SER A 480 -7.33 26.19 -6.98
C SER A 480 -7.46 27.68 -7.37
N GLU A 481 -6.39 28.38 -7.73
CA GLU A 481 -6.46 29.84 -7.90
C GLU A 481 -7.26 30.30 -9.12
N ARG A 482 -7.16 29.59 -10.25
CA ARG A 482 -7.92 29.93 -11.46
C ARG A 482 -9.38 29.54 -11.33
N ILE A 483 -9.65 28.41 -10.72
CA ILE A 483 -11.01 27.90 -10.51
C ILE A 483 -11.72 28.77 -9.47
N ASP A 484 -11.09 29.09 -8.32
CA ASP A 484 -11.69 29.95 -7.29
C ASP A 484 -12.01 31.36 -7.83
N THR A 485 -11.10 31.96 -8.59
CA THR A 485 -11.33 33.28 -9.20
C THR A 485 -12.49 33.26 -10.19
N MET A 486 -12.67 32.16 -10.93
CA MET A 486 -13.72 32.01 -11.90
C MET A 486 -15.07 31.72 -11.25
N LEU A 487 -15.08 30.94 -10.18
CA LEU A 487 -16.28 30.59 -9.39
C LEU A 487 -16.84 31.81 -8.66
N ARG A 488 -15.97 32.64 -8.10
CA ARG A 488 -16.40 33.95 -7.52
C ARG A 488 -17.05 34.85 -8.56
N LYS A 489 -16.64 34.76 -9.84
CA LYS A 489 -17.27 35.52 -10.94
C LYS A 489 -18.61 34.94 -11.37
N LEU A 490 -18.89 33.66 -11.11
CA LEU A 490 -20.17 33.00 -11.46
C LEU A 490 -21.27 33.23 -10.41
N GLY A 491 -20.96 33.91 -9.27
CA GLY A 491 -21.97 34.35 -8.31
C GLY A 491 -22.66 33.21 -7.55
N LEU A 492 -21.96 32.10 -7.29
CA LEU A 492 -22.50 30.95 -6.58
C LEU A 492 -22.76 31.27 -5.10
N GLU A 493 -23.94 30.91 -4.63
CA GLU A 493 -24.33 31.03 -3.24
C GLU A 493 -23.68 29.92 -2.38
N GLU A 494 -23.63 30.11 -1.05
CA GLU A 494 -23.15 29.07 -0.13
C GLU A 494 -24.06 27.82 -0.23
N GLY A 495 -23.42 26.63 -0.35
CA GLY A 495 -24.12 25.35 -0.44
C GLY A 495 -24.57 24.94 -1.85
N GLU A 496 -24.36 25.78 -2.87
CA GLU A 496 -24.65 25.39 -4.25
C GLU A 496 -23.51 24.54 -4.85
N ALA A 497 -23.90 23.39 -5.40
CA ALA A 497 -22.98 22.52 -6.14
C ALA A 497 -22.68 23.08 -7.52
N ILE A 498 -21.44 22.99 -7.92
CA ILE A 498 -21.00 23.30 -9.27
C ILE A 498 -21.04 22.04 -10.10
N ILE A 499 -21.97 21.99 -11.04
CA ILE A 499 -22.11 20.88 -11.99
C ILE A 499 -21.82 21.44 -13.38
N HIS A 500 -20.60 21.22 -13.87
CA HIS A 500 -20.24 21.68 -15.21
C HIS A 500 -19.26 20.73 -15.91
N PRO A 501 -19.52 20.31 -17.17
CA PRO A 501 -18.68 19.34 -17.88
C PRO A 501 -17.21 19.71 -18.04
N TRP A 502 -16.86 21.00 -18.05
CA TRP A 502 -15.45 21.40 -18.15
C TRP A 502 -14.66 21.11 -16.87
N ILE A 503 -15.31 21.08 -15.70
CA ILE A 503 -14.66 20.72 -14.43
C ILE A 503 -14.22 19.27 -14.48
N ASN A 504 -15.10 18.37 -14.95
CA ASN A 504 -14.77 16.96 -15.12
C ASN A 504 -13.58 16.79 -16.07
N LYS A 505 -13.51 17.56 -17.16
CA LYS A 505 -12.36 17.55 -18.08
C LYS A 505 -11.08 18.11 -17.45
N ALA A 506 -11.19 19.12 -16.60
CA ALA A 506 -10.05 19.70 -15.90
C ALA A 506 -9.49 18.72 -14.86
N LEU A 507 -10.35 18.05 -14.12
CA LEU A 507 -10.00 16.99 -13.16
C LEU A 507 -9.34 15.80 -13.85
N GLU A 508 -9.93 15.30 -14.94
CA GLU A 508 -9.34 14.22 -15.74
C GLU A 508 -7.94 14.59 -16.24
N LYS A 509 -7.76 15.83 -16.72
CA LYS A 509 -6.43 16.31 -17.14
C LYS A 509 -5.44 16.42 -15.98
N ALA A 510 -5.92 16.78 -14.79
CA ALA A 510 -5.10 16.80 -13.58
C ALA A 510 -4.67 15.39 -13.20
N GLN A 511 -5.61 14.44 -13.15
CA GLN A 511 -5.31 13.03 -12.87
C GLN A 511 -4.29 12.46 -13.87
N LYS A 512 -4.47 12.71 -15.17
CA LYS A 512 -3.48 12.27 -16.19
C LYS A 512 -2.06 12.77 -15.90
N LYS A 513 -1.91 14.03 -15.48
CA LYS A 513 -0.59 14.56 -15.11
C LYS A 513 0.01 13.88 -13.87
N VAL A 514 -0.83 13.52 -12.89
CA VAL A 514 -0.37 12.77 -11.72
C VAL A 514 0.02 11.35 -12.13
N GLU A 515 -0.80 10.69 -12.94
CA GLU A 515 -0.52 9.36 -13.51
C GLU A 515 0.83 9.36 -14.27
N GLU A 516 1.05 10.33 -15.16
CA GLU A 516 2.31 10.50 -15.91
C GLU A 516 3.51 10.70 -14.96
N ARG A 517 3.37 11.56 -13.94
CA ARG A 517 4.43 11.77 -12.94
C ARG A 517 4.75 10.49 -12.16
N ASN A 518 3.72 9.77 -11.72
CA ASN A 518 3.89 8.53 -10.98
C ASN A 518 4.53 7.44 -11.86
N TYR A 519 4.18 7.38 -13.13
CA TYR A 519 4.83 6.52 -14.11
C TYR A 519 6.32 6.83 -14.25
N GLU A 520 6.69 8.11 -14.40
CA GLU A 520 8.10 8.51 -14.49
C GLU A 520 8.89 8.14 -13.21
N ILE A 521 8.28 8.24 -12.03
CA ILE A 521 8.90 7.81 -10.77
C ILE A 521 9.18 6.30 -10.81
N ARG A 522 8.20 5.46 -11.19
CA ARG A 522 8.37 4.01 -11.30
C ARG A 522 9.42 3.64 -12.35
N LYS A 523 9.41 4.33 -13.49
CA LYS A 523 10.37 4.13 -14.58
C LYS A 523 11.81 4.47 -14.15
N ASN A 524 11.98 5.53 -13.36
CA ASN A 524 13.28 5.89 -12.83
C ASN A 524 13.77 4.87 -11.79
N LEU A 525 12.89 4.43 -10.88
CA LEU A 525 13.23 3.37 -9.93
C LEU A 525 13.71 2.11 -10.65
N LEU A 526 12.99 1.70 -11.70
CA LEU A 526 13.36 0.54 -12.51
C LEU A 526 14.71 0.72 -13.20
N LYS A 527 14.99 1.89 -13.77
CA LYS A 527 16.30 2.17 -14.43
C LYS A 527 17.49 2.00 -13.47
N PHE A 528 17.32 2.41 -12.21
CA PHE A 528 18.36 2.21 -11.20
C PHE A 528 18.49 0.74 -10.83
N ASP A 529 17.38 0.03 -10.64
CA ASP A 529 17.40 -1.39 -10.28
C ASP A 529 17.87 -2.27 -11.45
N ASP A 530 17.64 -1.89 -12.70
CA ASP A 530 18.10 -2.64 -13.88
C ASP A 530 19.63 -2.77 -13.92
N VAL A 531 20.36 -1.71 -13.55
CA VAL A 531 21.83 -1.77 -13.42
C VAL A 531 22.26 -2.76 -12.35
N MET A 532 21.58 -2.79 -11.22
CA MET A 532 21.84 -3.74 -10.14
C MET A 532 21.35 -5.15 -10.48
N ASN A 533 20.29 -5.25 -11.29
CA ASN A 533 19.66 -6.52 -11.64
C ASN A 533 20.58 -7.42 -12.48
N ASP A 534 21.35 -6.84 -13.39
CA ASP A 534 22.33 -7.60 -14.17
C ASP A 534 23.43 -8.17 -13.25
N GLN A 535 23.92 -7.39 -12.30
CA GLN A 535 24.87 -7.87 -11.29
C GLN A 535 24.25 -8.93 -10.38
N ARG A 536 23.00 -8.71 -9.94
CA ARG A 536 22.25 -9.64 -9.09
C ARG A 536 22.13 -11.01 -9.75
N LYS A 537 21.74 -11.07 -11.02
CA LYS A 537 21.61 -12.32 -11.79
C LYS A 537 22.92 -13.08 -11.81
N VAL A 538 24.01 -12.41 -12.17
CA VAL A 538 25.34 -13.05 -12.24
C VAL A 538 25.77 -13.60 -10.89
N ILE A 539 25.61 -12.82 -9.82
CA ILE A 539 26.00 -13.23 -8.47
C ILE A 539 25.13 -14.41 -7.99
N TYR A 540 23.82 -14.36 -8.22
CA TYR A 540 22.91 -15.41 -7.78
C TYR A 540 23.14 -16.72 -8.56
N GLU A 541 23.42 -16.66 -9.86
CA GLU A 541 23.78 -17.82 -10.67
C GLU A 541 25.10 -18.45 -10.18
N GLN A 542 26.15 -17.65 -10.00
CA GLN A 542 27.42 -18.13 -9.48
C GLN A 542 27.30 -18.75 -8.09
N ARG A 543 26.51 -18.13 -7.17
CA ARG A 543 26.23 -18.70 -5.85
C ARG A 543 25.55 -20.05 -5.95
N LYS A 544 24.55 -20.18 -6.84
CA LYS A 544 23.84 -21.44 -7.06
C LYS A 544 24.77 -22.54 -7.61
N GLU A 545 25.63 -22.19 -8.56
CA GLU A 545 26.64 -23.13 -9.09
C GLU A 545 27.60 -23.63 -7.99
N LEU A 546 28.07 -22.73 -7.11
CA LEU A 546 28.95 -23.10 -5.99
C LEU A 546 28.24 -23.97 -4.94
N MET A 547 26.94 -23.78 -4.72
CA MET A 547 26.17 -24.61 -3.78
C MET A 547 25.90 -26.03 -4.33
N VAL A 548 25.92 -26.23 -5.64
CA VAL A 548 25.74 -27.54 -6.28
C VAL A 548 27.05 -28.36 -6.34
N THR A 549 28.20 -27.68 -6.28
CA THR A 549 29.54 -28.31 -6.37
C THR A 549 30.00 -28.80 -5.00
#